data_d929f0bba02dd3ced8bfdca9abeee761
#
_entry.id   d929f0bba02dd3ced8bfdca9abeee761
#
_cell.length_a   1.000
_cell.length_b   1.000
_cell.length_c   1.000
_cell.angle_alpha   90.00
_cell.angle_beta   90.00
_cell.angle_gamma   90.00
#
_symmetry.space_group_name_H-M   'P 1'
#
loop_
_entity.id
_entity.type
_entity.pdbx_description
1 polymer ?
#
loop_
_entity_poly.entity_id
_entity_poly.type
_entity_poly.pdbx_seq_one_letter_code
_entity_poly.pdbx_strand_id
1 'polypeptide(L)'
;MHSPAPIAKKAPVFRGLPYIGGAALVALLAFGLRPQPTTVETAHAINGTLRATVSEEGKTRIRQRYVVSSPVTGQLRRVPFKPGAEITAASIVAVIEPLAASPLDPRSRALAETRRTAATAALEKSRAAYALATNELRRMTRMFADKTVSPQDLETIQLRETAAARELITTEGLLRSLETELADTAVGSETSLIEVHAPNAGRVLHVFQESQRPITAGTPILDIGDPSDLEVVIELLSRDGAALTPGTRVGLEQWGGPQPLEARVRLVEPAAFTKISALGVEEQRVNVVADIITPLTARPTLGDNFRVEARVVIWEETPVLKVPVSALFRDGNRWAVYVVRHGRAALVPVQAGRSSGIETQILAGLNAGDEVILYPGDRITENQRVHPVKI
;
A
#
# COMPACT_ATOMS: atom_id res chain seq x y z
N MET A 1 72.54 -30.85 -110.30
CA MET A 1 71.51 -29.84 -110.13
C MET A 1 70.89 -29.95 -108.68
N HIS A 2 71.40 -29.16 -107.79
CA HIS A 2 70.95 -29.13 -106.42
C HIS A 2 70.11 -27.86 -106.16
N SER A 3 68.92 -28.05 -105.75
CA SER A 3 68.05 -26.98 -105.32
C SER A 3 68.12 -26.78 -103.77
N PRO A 4 68.27 -25.57 -103.27
CA PRO A 4 68.38 -25.40 -101.79
C PRO A 4 67.00 -25.28 -101.14
N ALA A 5 66.91 -25.82 -99.91
CA ALA A 5 65.72 -25.80 -99.02
C ALA A 5 65.49 -24.42 -98.37
N PRO A 6 64.24 -24.05 -98.05
CA PRO A 6 63.91 -22.73 -97.50
C PRO A 6 64.19 -22.64 -95.97
N ILE A 7 64.68 -21.47 -95.57
CA ILE A 7 65.03 -21.07 -94.19
C ILE A 7 63.73 -20.76 -93.37
N ALA A 8 63.50 -21.42 -92.25
CA ALA A 8 62.37 -21.16 -91.33
C ALA A 8 62.59 -19.82 -90.55
N LYS A 9 61.63 -18.88 -90.67
CA LYS A 9 61.56 -17.66 -89.85
C LYS A 9 61.20 -17.98 -88.42
N LYS A 10 62.07 -17.60 -87.47
CA LYS A 10 61.78 -17.65 -86.05
C LYS A 10 60.75 -16.56 -85.73
N ALA A 11 59.61 -16.95 -85.00
CA ALA A 11 58.59 -16.04 -84.50
C ALA A 11 59.16 -15.16 -83.39
N PRO A 12 58.68 -13.91 -83.22
CA PRO A 12 59.18 -13.01 -82.19
C PRO A 12 58.69 -13.48 -80.81
N VAL A 13 59.62 -13.80 -79.91
CA VAL A 13 59.36 -14.10 -78.57
C VAL A 13 58.76 -12.86 -77.85
N PHE A 14 57.53 -12.96 -77.38
CA PHE A 14 56.80 -11.89 -76.71
C PHE A 14 57.53 -11.47 -75.40
N ARG A 15 58.41 -10.44 -75.49
CA ARG A 15 59.16 -9.85 -74.36
C ARG A 15 58.26 -9.20 -73.32
N GLY A 16 56.93 -9.11 -73.51
CA GLY A 16 55.94 -8.52 -72.58
C GLY A 16 55.31 -9.50 -71.62
N LEU A 17 55.51 -10.86 -71.75
CA LEU A 17 54.84 -11.87 -70.94
C LEU A 17 55.14 -11.76 -69.39
N PRO A 18 56.41 -11.47 -68.98
CA PRO A 18 56.67 -11.31 -67.51
C PRO A 18 56.05 -10.03 -66.93
N TYR A 19 55.86 -8.96 -67.73
CA TYR A 19 55.23 -7.74 -67.28
C TYR A 19 53.69 -7.91 -67.10
N ILE A 20 53.08 -8.68 -68.02
CA ILE A 20 51.63 -9.03 -67.89
C ILE A 20 51.41 -9.93 -66.67
N GLY A 21 52.27 -10.93 -66.44
CA GLY A 21 52.22 -11.80 -65.23
C GLY A 21 52.39 -11.00 -63.93
N GLY A 22 53.36 -10.06 -63.93
CA GLY A 22 53.59 -9.17 -62.79
C GLY A 22 52.39 -8.24 -62.54
N ALA A 23 51.81 -7.66 -63.58
CA ALA A 23 50.60 -6.81 -63.40
C ALA A 23 49.39 -7.61 -63.00
N ALA A 24 49.21 -8.86 -63.50
CA ALA A 24 48.16 -9.76 -63.05
C ALA A 24 48.31 -10.18 -61.53
N LEU A 25 49.55 -10.45 -61.12
CA LEU A 25 49.87 -10.78 -59.75
C LEU A 25 49.60 -9.58 -58.79
N VAL A 26 50.01 -8.38 -59.21
CA VAL A 26 49.71 -7.15 -58.46
C VAL A 26 48.22 -6.86 -58.42
N ALA A 27 47.49 -7.06 -59.51
CA ALA A 27 46.03 -6.92 -59.55
C ALA A 27 45.35 -7.96 -58.67
N LEU A 28 45.82 -9.20 -58.59
CA LEU A 28 45.29 -10.27 -57.80
C LEU A 28 45.59 -10.04 -56.31
N LEU A 29 46.80 -9.55 -55.96
CA LEU A 29 47.15 -9.10 -54.64
C LEU A 29 46.32 -7.88 -54.21
N ALA A 30 46.13 -6.89 -55.06
CA ALA A 30 45.30 -5.73 -54.80
C ALA A 30 43.82 -6.10 -54.66
N PHE A 31 43.33 -7.12 -55.37
CA PHE A 31 41.98 -7.64 -55.24
C PHE A 31 41.80 -8.46 -53.96
N GLY A 32 42.80 -9.26 -53.58
CA GLY A 32 42.80 -10.06 -52.34
C GLY A 32 42.99 -9.24 -51.05
N LEU A 33 43.67 -8.09 -51.16
CA LEU A 33 43.87 -7.15 -50.06
C LEU A 33 42.71 -6.14 -49.92
N ARG A 34 41.64 -6.24 -50.71
CA ARG A 34 40.45 -5.38 -50.53
C ARG A 34 39.82 -5.70 -49.18
N PRO A 35 39.68 -4.73 -48.24
CA PRO A 35 39.04 -4.98 -46.96
C PRO A 35 37.61 -5.47 -47.20
N GLN A 36 37.31 -6.66 -46.69
CA GLN A 36 35.95 -7.23 -46.72
C GLN A 36 35.03 -6.34 -45.89
N PRO A 37 33.79 -6.12 -46.35
CA PRO A 37 32.82 -5.36 -45.56
C PRO A 37 32.55 -6.07 -44.23
N THR A 38 32.65 -5.34 -43.12
CA THR A 38 32.32 -5.87 -41.79
C THR A 38 30.81 -6.00 -41.67
N THR A 39 30.34 -7.18 -41.30
CA THR A 39 28.91 -7.41 -41.00
C THR A 39 28.57 -6.70 -39.72
N VAL A 40 27.53 -5.86 -39.72
CA VAL A 40 27.08 -5.07 -38.61
C VAL A 40 25.57 -5.20 -38.46
N GLU A 41 25.13 -5.29 -37.18
CA GLU A 41 23.71 -5.21 -36.85
C GLU A 41 23.27 -3.75 -36.92
N THR A 42 22.06 -3.52 -37.44
CA THR A 42 21.56 -2.16 -37.63
C THR A 42 20.12 -2.04 -37.15
N ALA A 43 19.76 -0.82 -36.70
CA ALA A 43 18.41 -0.41 -36.45
C ALA A 43 18.12 0.96 -37.06
N HIS A 44 16.86 1.28 -37.29
CA HIS A 44 16.48 2.61 -37.75
C HIS A 44 16.18 3.56 -36.61
N ALA A 45 16.59 4.81 -36.75
CA ALA A 45 16.10 5.90 -35.91
C ALA A 45 14.63 6.15 -36.24
N ILE A 46 13.74 5.97 -35.28
CA ILE A 46 12.29 6.05 -35.48
C ILE A 46 11.67 7.12 -34.54
N ASN A 47 10.62 7.76 -35.03
CA ASN A 47 9.76 8.56 -34.19
C ASN A 47 8.77 7.67 -33.50
N GLY A 48 8.64 7.84 -32.18
CA GLY A 48 7.72 7.04 -31.37
C GLY A 48 7.61 7.52 -29.95
N THR A 49 6.83 6.79 -29.15
CA THR A 49 6.74 7.03 -27.72
C THR A 49 7.99 6.48 -27.02
N LEU A 50 8.58 7.28 -26.17
CA LEU A 50 9.63 6.83 -25.24
C LEU A 50 9.10 6.94 -23.82
N ARG A 51 9.24 5.84 -23.06
CA ARG A 51 8.80 5.74 -21.66
C ARG A 51 9.96 5.32 -20.78
N ALA A 52 10.16 6.03 -19.69
CA ALA A 52 11.00 5.57 -18.59
C ALA A 52 10.09 4.97 -17.53
N THR A 53 10.34 3.73 -17.14
CA THR A 53 9.57 3.01 -16.13
C THR A 53 10.49 2.54 -15.01
N VAL A 54 9.93 2.51 -13.81
CA VAL A 54 10.57 1.88 -12.64
C VAL A 54 9.70 0.71 -12.24
N SER A 55 10.34 -0.45 -12.03
CA SER A 55 9.67 -1.66 -11.52
C SER A 55 9.98 -1.82 -10.05
N GLU A 56 8.94 -1.86 -9.22
CA GLU A 56 9.03 -2.02 -7.78
C GLU A 56 7.94 -2.96 -7.26
N GLU A 57 8.18 -3.51 -6.08
CA GLU A 57 7.20 -4.36 -5.43
C GLU A 57 6.01 -3.54 -4.92
N GLY A 58 4.80 -4.01 -5.18
CA GLY A 58 3.56 -3.50 -4.64
C GLY A 58 2.76 -4.59 -3.93
N LYS A 59 1.81 -4.16 -3.11
CA LYS A 59 0.84 -5.05 -2.46
C LYS A 59 -0.56 -4.53 -2.68
N THR A 60 -1.47 -5.43 -2.99
CA THR A 60 -2.89 -5.09 -3.01
C THR A 60 -3.38 -4.83 -1.61
N ARG A 61 -4.31 -3.90 -1.47
CA ARG A 61 -4.95 -3.57 -0.21
C ARG A 61 -6.43 -3.28 -0.45
N ILE A 62 -7.29 -3.82 0.39
CA ILE A 62 -8.70 -3.42 0.42
C ILE A 62 -8.77 -2.00 0.93
N ARG A 63 -9.45 -1.12 0.19
CA ARG A 63 -9.54 0.32 0.51
C ARG A 63 -10.21 0.58 1.85
N GLN A 64 -11.32 -0.13 2.11
CA GLN A 64 -12.07 0.00 3.35
C GLN A 64 -12.05 -1.33 4.10
N ARG A 65 -11.27 -1.37 5.16
CA ARG A 65 -11.11 -2.52 6.04
C ARG A 65 -11.62 -2.17 7.42
N TYR A 66 -12.46 -3.03 7.95
CA TYR A 66 -13.07 -2.87 9.26
C TYR A 66 -12.62 -3.99 10.18
N VAL A 67 -11.87 -3.62 11.22
CA VAL A 67 -11.50 -4.55 12.29
C VAL A 67 -12.59 -4.53 13.34
N VAL A 68 -13.34 -5.62 13.47
CA VAL A 68 -14.35 -5.78 14.49
C VAL A 68 -13.68 -6.28 15.76
N SER A 69 -13.77 -5.48 16.83
CA SER A 69 -13.14 -5.77 18.12
C SER A 69 -14.19 -5.91 19.21
N SER A 70 -13.83 -6.57 20.31
CA SER A 70 -14.70 -6.72 21.49
C SER A 70 -14.95 -5.38 22.16
N PRO A 71 -16.20 -4.95 22.38
CA PRO A 71 -16.52 -3.73 23.13
C PRO A 71 -16.34 -3.90 24.65
N VAL A 72 -16.32 -5.13 25.17
CA VAL A 72 -16.27 -5.44 26.62
C VAL A 72 -15.30 -6.58 26.90
N THR A 73 -14.94 -6.71 28.18
CA THR A 73 -14.24 -7.89 28.69
C THR A 73 -15.26 -8.97 29.07
N GLY A 74 -15.04 -10.20 28.60
CA GLY A 74 -15.97 -11.30 28.80
C GLY A 74 -15.53 -12.60 28.14
N GLN A 75 -16.44 -13.57 28.11
CA GLN A 75 -16.26 -14.84 27.44
C GLN A 75 -16.83 -14.74 26.04
N LEU A 76 -15.92 -14.75 25.02
CA LEU A 76 -16.33 -14.84 23.60
C LEU A 76 -16.94 -16.22 23.36
N ARG A 77 -18.10 -16.27 22.74
CA ARG A 77 -18.65 -17.50 22.17
C ARG A 77 -17.99 -17.81 20.83
N ARG A 78 -18.07 -19.05 20.40
CA ARG A 78 -17.50 -19.46 19.10
C ARG A 78 -18.03 -18.58 17.98
N VAL A 79 -17.10 -18.00 17.18
CA VAL A 79 -17.43 -17.21 15.99
C VAL A 79 -17.85 -18.16 14.86
N PRO A 80 -19.04 -18.01 14.28
CA PRO A 80 -19.55 -18.95 13.28
C PRO A 80 -19.00 -18.71 11.87
N PHE A 81 -18.33 -17.58 11.66
CA PHE A 81 -17.82 -17.18 10.34
C PHE A 81 -16.41 -17.72 10.09
N LYS A 82 -16.14 -18.00 8.80
CA LYS A 82 -14.81 -18.38 8.32
C LYS A 82 -14.31 -17.34 7.31
N PRO A 83 -12.99 -17.24 7.08
CA PRO A 83 -12.46 -16.42 6.00
C PRO A 83 -13.15 -16.72 4.67
N GLY A 84 -13.53 -15.67 3.92
CA GLY A 84 -14.28 -15.75 2.67
C GLY A 84 -15.80 -15.71 2.80
N ALA A 85 -16.37 -15.87 4.02
CA ALA A 85 -17.83 -15.80 4.24
C ALA A 85 -18.36 -14.39 3.93
N GLU A 86 -19.54 -14.32 3.31
CA GLU A 86 -20.23 -13.06 3.07
C GLU A 86 -20.97 -12.62 4.34
N ILE A 87 -20.89 -11.32 4.64
CA ILE A 87 -21.55 -10.68 5.77
C ILE A 87 -22.36 -9.49 5.26
N THR A 88 -23.60 -9.38 5.75
CA THR A 88 -24.44 -8.20 5.53
C THR A 88 -24.23 -7.18 6.65
N ALA A 89 -24.53 -5.92 6.37
CA ALA A 89 -24.51 -4.88 7.41
C ALA A 89 -25.41 -5.24 8.58
N ALA A 90 -24.99 -4.92 9.80
CA ALA A 90 -25.67 -5.22 11.04
C ALA A 90 -25.86 -6.72 11.38
N SER A 91 -25.24 -7.65 10.64
CA SER A 91 -25.20 -9.06 11.04
C SER A 91 -24.46 -9.24 12.36
N ILE A 92 -24.94 -10.15 13.23
CA ILE A 92 -24.25 -10.52 14.47
C ILE A 92 -23.02 -11.35 14.10
N VAL A 93 -21.83 -10.80 14.32
CA VAL A 93 -20.55 -11.44 13.99
C VAL A 93 -19.92 -12.16 15.17
N ALA A 94 -20.25 -11.72 16.38
CA ALA A 94 -19.78 -12.37 17.61
C ALA A 94 -20.79 -12.12 18.75
N VAL A 95 -20.75 -13.02 19.73
CA VAL A 95 -21.54 -12.89 20.96
C VAL A 95 -20.58 -13.02 22.14
N ILE A 96 -20.65 -12.05 23.03
CA ILE A 96 -19.79 -11.99 24.22
C ILE A 96 -20.67 -12.06 25.47
N GLU A 97 -20.30 -12.93 26.34
CA GLU A 97 -20.87 -13.03 27.67
C GLU A 97 -19.99 -12.23 28.64
N PRO A 98 -20.43 -11.05 29.08
CA PRO A 98 -19.63 -10.24 30.02
C PRO A 98 -19.28 -11.04 31.26
N LEU A 99 -18.07 -10.83 31.77
CA LEU A 99 -17.71 -11.38 33.08
C LEU A 99 -18.63 -10.72 34.11
N ALA A 100 -19.47 -11.50 34.77
CA ALA A 100 -20.20 -11.04 35.94
C ALA A 100 -19.20 -10.46 36.94
N ALA A 101 -19.58 -9.36 37.60
CA ALA A 101 -18.81 -8.86 38.73
C ALA A 101 -18.55 -10.02 39.71
N SER A 102 -17.30 -10.21 40.13
CA SER A 102 -16.98 -11.30 41.05
C SER A 102 -17.89 -11.19 42.29
N PRO A 103 -18.60 -12.27 42.66
CA PRO A 103 -19.40 -12.25 43.87
C PRO A 103 -18.52 -11.80 45.03
N LEU A 104 -19.06 -10.95 45.93
CA LEU A 104 -18.33 -10.60 47.13
C LEU A 104 -17.92 -11.88 47.85
N ASP A 105 -16.68 -11.94 48.32
CA ASP A 105 -16.27 -13.04 49.19
C ASP A 105 -17.15 -13.07 50.43
N PRO A 106 -17.31 -14.23 51.13
CA PRO A 106 -18.22 -14.37 52.24
C PRO A 106 -17.99 -13.35 53.37
N ARG A 107 -16.75 -12.89 53.55
CA ARG A 107 -16.40 -11.89 54.57
C ARG A 107 -16.85 -10.49 54.14
N SER A 108 -16.60 -10.09 52.91
CA SER A 108 -17.05 -8.82 52.35
C SER A 108 -18.56 -8.73 52.29
N ARG A 109 -19.26 -9.83 51.97
CA ARG A 109 -20.72 -9.90 51.98
C ARG A 109 -21.29 -9.74 53.40
N ALA A 110 -20.75 -10.45 54.42
CA ALA A 110 -21.16 -10.31 55.82
C ALA A 110 -20.94 -8.87 56.31
N LEU A 111 -19.86 -8.22 55.89
CA LEU A 111 -19.60 -6.82 56.23
C LEU A 111 -20.64 -5.88 55.60
N ALA A 112 -20.98 -6.06 54.34
CA ALA A 112 -21.99 -5.26 53.62
C ALA A 112 -23.39 -5.46 54.26
N GLU A 113 -23.78 -6.70 54.62
CA GLU A 113 -25.02 -7.01 55.33
C GLU A 113 -25.06 -6.33 56.72
N THR A 114 -23.95 -6.34 57.46
CA THR A 114 -23.84 -5.64 58.73
C THR A 114 -24.02 -4.12 58.56
N ARG A 115 -23.40 -3.53 57.56
CA ARG A 115 -23.56 -2.09 57.23
C ARG A 115 -25.00 -1.75 56.86
N ARG A 116 -25.68 -2.60 56.05
CA ARG A 116 -27.10 -2.42 55.73
C ARG A 116 -27.98 -2.45 57.00
N THR A 117 -27.73 -3.41 57.83
CA THR A 117 -28.49 -3.53 59.17
C THR A 117 -28.30 -2.28 60.01
N ALA A 118 -27.06 -1.75 60.10
CA ALA A 118 -26.79 -0.52 60.83
C ALA A 118 -27.48 0.70 60.22
N ALA A 119 -27.47 0.78 58.84
CA ALA A 119 -28.15 1.87 58.09
C ALA A 119 -29.68 1.79 58.27
N THR A 120 -30.26 0.58 58.31
CA THR A 120 -31.69 0.39 58.58
C THR A 120 -32.06 0.90 60.03
N ALA A 121 -31.27 0.57 61.02
CA ALA A 121 -31.48 1.07 62.38
C ALA A 121 -31.31 2.61 62.45
N ALA A 122 -30.33 3.19 61.69
CA ALA A 122 -30.17 4.63 61.61
C ALA A 122 -31.40 5.31 60.98
N LEU A 123 -31.95 4.71 59.90
CA LEU A 123 -33.16 5.19 59.26
C LEU A 123 -34.37 5.17 60.20
N GLU A 124 -34.58 4.09 60.95
CA GLU A 124 -35.67 4.02 61.92
C GLU A 124 -35.53 5.11 62.99
N LYS A 125 -34.33 5.36 63.50
CA LYS A 125 -34.03 6.44 64.43
C LYS A 125 -34.37 7.81 63.87
N SER A 126 -33.94 8.10 62.65
CA SER A 126 -34.21 9.39 61.97
C SER A 126 -35.70 9.58 61.66
N ARG A 127 -36.42 8.50 61.28
CA ARG A 127 -37.88 8.54 61.10
C ARG A 127 -38.61 8.88 62.42
N ALA A 128 -38.21 8.26 63.54
CA ALA A 128 -38.77 8.58 64.77
C ALA A 128 -38.49 10.03 65.26
N ALA A 129 -37.26 10.52 65.03
CA ALA A 129 -36.88 11.91 65.34
C ALA A 129 -37.67 12.92 64.47
N TYR A 130 -37.82 12.64 63.15
CA TYR A 130 -38.64 13.49 62.27
C TYR A 130 -40.12 13.49 62.68
N ALA A 131 -40.72 12.35 63.04
CA ALA A 131 -42.11 12.25 63.53
C ALA A 131 -42.31 13.04 64.79
N LEU A 132 -41.34 12.98 65.73
CA LEU A 132 -41.39 13.76 66.97
C LEU A 132 -41.33 15.27 66.68
N ALA A 133 -40.34 15.72 65.84
CA ALA A 133 -40.18 17.11 65.49
C ALA A 133 -41.43 17.69 64.79
N THR A 134 -42.03 16.91 63.87
CA THR A 134 -43.26 17.30 63.15
C THR A 134 -44.44 17.44 64.11
N ASN A 135 -44.56 16.54 65.10
CA ASN A 135 -45.61 16.63 66.10
C ASN A 135 -45.39 17.85 67.01
N GLU A 136 -44.15 18.13 67.41
CA GLU A 136 -43.79 19.33 68.16
C GLU A 136 -44.13 20.61 67.40
N LEU A 137 -43.74 20.66 66.07
CA LEU A 137 -44.06 21.80 65.23
C LEU A 137 -45.58 22.02 65.12
N ARG A 138 -46.35 20.95 64.92
CA ARG A 138 -47.80 21.04 64.82
C ARG A 138 -48.42 21.56 66.12
N ARG A 139 -47.91 21.14 67.28
CA ARG A 139 -48.33 21.65 68.59
C ARG A 139 -47.97 23.11 68.78
N MET A 140 -46.72 23.47 68.46
CA MET A 140 -46.22 24.83 68.61
C MET A 140 -46.97 25.81 67.69
N THR A 141 -47.29 25.41 66.44
CA THR A 141 -48.07 26.19 65.50
C THR A 141 -49.47 26.52 66.03
N ARG A 142 -50.14 25.58 66.71
CA ARG A 142 -51.44 25.83 67.39
C ARG A 142 -51.29 26.84 68.52
N MET A 143 -50.28 26.63 69.39
CA MET A 143 -50.04 27.52 70.54
C MET A 143 -49.66 28.93 70.06
N PHE A 144 -48.98 29.06 68.91
CA PHE A 144 -48.69 30.37 68.34
C PHE A 144 -49.96 31.05 67.82
N ALA A 145 -50.87 30.31 67.21
CA ALA A 145 -52.16 30.82 66.74
C ALA A 145 -53.00 31.36 67.98
N ASP A 146 -52.89 30.65 69.13
CA ASP A 146 -53.49 31.05 70.36
C ASP A 146 -52.72 32.15 71.16
N LYS A 147 -51.66 32.73 70.55
CA LYS A 147 -50.78 33.78 71.06
C LYS A 147 -50.10 33.43 72.40
N THR A 148 -49.86 32.13 72.67
CA THR A 148 -49.29 31.62 73.92
C THR A 148 -47.80 31.40 73.89
N VAL A 149 -47.15 31.48 72.64
CA VAL A 149 -45.70 31.31 72.41
C VAL A 149 -45.15 32.42 71.57
N SER A 150 -43.83 32.67 71.66
CA SER A 150 -43.16 33.71 70.85
C SER A 150 -42.89 33.26 69.44
N PRO A 151 -42.74 34.23 68.47
CA PRO A 151 -42.32 33.91 67.13
C PRO A 151 -40.96 33.17 67.07
N GLN A 152 -40.04 33.51 67.98
CA GLN A 152 -38.70 32.93 68.06
C GLN A 152 -38.72 31.44 68.43
N ASP A 153 -39.66 31.07 69.36
CA ASP A 153 -39.85 29.66 69.76
C ASP A 153 -40.40 28.86 68.60
N LEU A 154 -41.33 29.36 67.84
CA LEU A 154 -41.87 28.73 66.63
C LEU A 154 -40.76 28.50 65.57
N GLU A 155 -39.96 29.53 65.32
CA GLU A 155 -38.83 29.43 64.34
C GLU A 155 -37.81 28.38 64.74
N THR A 156 -37.49 28.28 66.08
CA THR A 156 -36.58 27.27 66.65
C THR A 156 -37.10 25.87 66.36
N ILE A 157 -38.40 25.62 66.53
CA ILE A 157 -39.00 24.30 66.28
C ILE A 157 -39.09 24.00 64.79
N GLN A 158 -39.34 25.02 63.95
CA GLN A 158 -39.30 24.87 62.51
C GLN A 158 -37.89 24.45 61.98
N LEU A 159 -36.84 25.07 62.55
CA LEU A 159 -35.46 24.69 62.22
C LEU A 159 -35.16 23.24 62.69
N ARG A 160 -35.67 22.80 63.87
CA ARG A 160 -35.50 21.40 64.31
C ARG A 160 -36.19 20.41 63.35
N GLU A 161 -37.41 20.70 62.94
CA GLU A 161 -38.16 19.84 62.05
C GLU A 161 -37.44 19.75 60.68
N THR A 162 -36.99 20.90 60.14
CA THR A 162 -36.22 20.96 58.87
C THR A 162 -34.89 20.17 58.99
N ALA A 163 -34.20 20.27 60.14
CA ALA A 163 -32.96 19.50 60.30
C ALA A 163 -33.25 17.98 60.39
N ALA A 164 -34.31 17.57 61.08
CA ALA A 164 -34.72 16.16 61.16
C ALA A 164 -35.19 15.62 59.78
N ALA A 165 -35.88 16.44 59.00
CA ALA A 165 -36.28 16.08 57.66
C ALA A 165 -35.05 15.82 56.69
N ARG A 166 -34.05 16.68 56.81
CA ARG A 166 -32.79 16.51 56.00
C ARG A 166 -32.03 15.27 56.44
N GLU A 167 -31.94 15.00 57.75
CA GLU A 167 -31.30 13.80 58.29
C GLU A 167 -32.02 12.53 57.81
N LEU A 168 -33.34 12.54 57.74
CA LEU A 168 -34.12 11.43 57.21
C LEU A 168 -33.78 11.15 55.74
N ILE A 169 -33.72 12.21 54.91
CA ILE A 169 -33.36 12.05 53.49
C ILE A 169 -31.95 11.49 53.34
N THR A 170 -31.00 11.95 54.13
CA THR A 170 -29.61 11.47 54.12
C THR A 170 -29.53 9.98 54.49
N THR A 171 -30.21 9.54 55.52
CA THR A 171 -30.21 8.13 55.98
C THR A 171 -30.94 7.21 55.00
N GLU A 172 -32.03 7.68 54.36
CA GLU A 172 -32.71 6.95 53.27
C GLU A 172 -31.78 6.77 52.05
N GLY A 173 -31.03 7.81 51.66
CA GLY A 173 -30.06 7.75 50.60
C GLY A 173 -28.92 6.74 50.85
N LEU A 174 -28.42 6.74 52.12
CA LEU A 174 -27.38 5.80 52.53
C LEU A 174 -27.89 4.35 52.47
N LEU A 175 -29.07 4.06 53.01
CA LEU A 175 -29.64 2.70 52.94
C LEU A 175 -29.81 2.25 51.49
N ARG A 176 -30.34 3.10 50.62
CA ARG A 176 -30.53 2.77 49.19
C ARG A 176 -29.21 2.46 48.51
N SER A 177 -28.13 3.20 48.78
CA SER A 177 -26.82 2.93 48.20
C SER A 177 -26.26 1.57 48.60
N LEU A 178 -26.42 1.19 49.89
CA LEU A 178 -25.98 -0.12 50.42
C LEU A 178 -26.85 -1.28 49.88
N GLU A 179 -28.13 -1.05 49.68
CA GLU A 179 -29.02 -2.05 49.06
C GLU A 179 -28.67 -2.26 47.60
N THR A 180 -28.31 -1.21 46.86
CA THR A 180 -27.84 -1.33 45.48
C THR A 180 -26.51 -2.10 45.38
N GLU A 181 -25.55 -1.80 46.29
CA GLU A 181 -24.28 -2.52 46.40
C GLU A 181 -24.50 -4.03 46.66
N LEU A 182 -25.43 -4.39 47.52
CA LEU A 182 -25.77 -5.78 47.77
C LEU A 182 -26.56 -6.43 46.62
N ALA A 183 -27.44 -5.68 45.97
CA ALA A 183 -28.22 -6.19 44.83
C ALA A 183 -27.34 -6.50 43.63
N ASP A 184 -26.39 -5.65 43.27
CA ASP A 184 -25.44 -5.89 42.19
C ASP A 184 -24.58 -7.14 42.40
N THR A 185 -24.41 -7.56 43.66
CA THR A 185 -23.61 -8.73 44.01
C THR A 185 -24.46 -10.00 44.29
N ALA A 186 -25.76 -9.87 44.53
CA ALA A 186 -26.65 -10.99 44.87
C ALA A 186 -27.36 -11.58 43.66
N VAL A 187 -27.56 -10.79 42.62
CA VAL A 187 -28.11 -11.26 41.36
C VAL A 187 -26.89 -11.66 40.51
N GLY A 188 -26.69 -12.97 40.32
CA GLY A 188 -26.09 -13.39 39.07
C GLY A 188 -26.95 -12.74 37.99
N SER A 189 -26.63 -11.51 37.62
CA SER A 189 -27.29 -10.77 36.57
C SER A 189 -27.42 -11.74 35.43
N GLU A 190 -28.63 -11.98 34.94
CA GLU A 190 -28.76 -12.60 33.62
C GLU A 190 -27.79 -11.83 32.75
N THR A 191 -26.67 -12.47 32.50
CA THR A 191 -25.52 -11.80 31.83
C THR A 191 -26.04 -11.50 30.46
N SER A 192 -26.54 -10.27 30.26
CA SER A 192 -27.09 -9.86 28.98
C SER A 192 -26.00 -10.08 27.95
N LEU A 193 -26.24 -11.04 27.06
CA LEU A 193 -25.31 -11.33 25.97
C LEU A 193 -25.12 -10.07 25.16
N ILE A 194 -23.85 -9.71 24.89
CA ILE A 194 -23.53 -8.57 24.09
C ILE A 194 -23.28 -9.07 22.66
N GLU A 195 -24.13 -8.65 21.75
CA GLU A 195 -24.03 -8.94 20.35
C GLU A 195 -23.14 -7.90 19.67
N VAL A 196 -22.10 -8.37 18.98
CA VAL A 196 -21.21 -7.54 18.19
C VAL A 196 -21.68 -7.61 16.74
N HIS A 197 -22.02 -6.45 16.17
CA HIS A 197 -22.58 -6.35 14.81
C HIS A 197 -21.53 -5.95 13.82
N ALA A 198 -21.68 -6.40 12.56
CA ALA A 198 -20.86 -5.96 11.44
C ALA A 198 -21.15 -4.48 11.11
N PRO A 199 -20.11 -3.61 11.03
CA PRO A 199 -20.32 -2.20 10.71
C PRO A 199 -20.81 -2.00 9.26
N ASN A 200 -20.37 -2.84 8.33
CA ASN A 200 -20.71 -2.79 6.92
C ASN A 200 -20.88 -4.20 6.32
N ALA A 201 -21.51 -4.27 5.16
CA ALA A 201 -21.53 -5.47 4.35
C ALA A 201 -20.14 -5.71 3.72
N GLY A 202 -19.78 -6.96 3.48
CA GLY A 202 -18.51 -7.35 2.87
C GLY A 202 -18.23 -8.84 3.03
N ARG A 203 -16.94 -9.19 2.95
CA ARG A 203 -16.45 -10.55 3.22
C ARG A 203 -15.53 -10.56 4.43
N VAL A 204 -15.56 -11.65 5.18
CA VAL A 204 -14.58 -11.91 6.24
C VAL A 204 -13.22 -12.13 5.59
N LEU A 205 -12.24 -11.30 5.91
CA LEU A 205 -10.89 -11.40 5.41
C LEU A 205 -10.04 -12.30 6.31
N HIS A 206 -10.16 -12.08 7.62
CA HIS A 206 -9.44 -12.82 8.63
C HIS A 206 -10.27 -12.99 9.90
N VAL A 207 -10.15 -14.14 10.56
CA VAL A 207 -10.75 -14.43 11.88
C VAL A 207 -9.61 -14.57 12.88
N PHE A 208 -9.47 -13.60 13.77
CA PHE A 208 -8.41 -13.59 14.80
C PHE A 208 -8.76 -14.52 15.98
N GLN A 209 -10.06 -14.60 16.30
CA GLN A 209 -10.57 -15.38 17.42
C GLN A 209 -11.72 -16.26 16.95
N GLU A 210 -11.45 -17.54 16.69
CA GLU A 210 -12.46 -18.49 16.23
C GLU A 210 -13.16 -19.21 17.39
N SER A 211 -12.37 -19.64 18.39
CA SER A 211 -12.83 -20.51 19.48
C SER A 211 -13.35 -19.72 20.66
N GLN A 212 -14.22 -20.36 21.43
CA GLN A 212 -14.67 -19.83 22.72
C GLN A 212 -13.48 -19.62 23.67
N ARG A 213 -13.34 -18.41 24.19
CA ARG A 213 -12.25 -18.02 25.08
C ARG A 213 -12.54 -16.71 25.82
N PRO A 214 -11.90 -16.45 26.97
CA PRO A 214 -11.91 -15.13 27.59
C PRO A 214 -11.16 -14.12 26.68
N ILE A 215 -11.75 -12.93 26.52
CA ILE A 215 -11.18 -11.80 25.80
C ILE A 215 -11.34 -10.51 26.60
N THR A 216 -10.47 -9.54 26.33
CA THR A 216 -10.56 -8.19 26.91
C THR A 216 -11.19 -7.22 25.91
N ALA A 217 -11.73 -6.12 26.43
CA ALA A 217 -12.19 -5.02 25.57
C ALA A 217 -11.06 -4.55 24.64
N GLY A 218 -11.39 -4.27 23.37
CA GLY A 218 -10.44 -3.92 22.33
C GLY A 218 -9.77 -5.10 21.60
N THR A 219 -9.96 -6.34 22.06
CA THR A 219 -9.40 -7.52 21.36
C THR A 219 -10.01 -7.67 19.99
N PRO A 220 -9.21 -7.72 18.87
CA PRO A 220 -9.73 -7.93 17.54
C PRO A 220 -10.30 -9.34 17.38
N ILE A 221 -11.49 -9.45 16.81
CA ILE A 221 -12.22 -10.72 16.59
C ILE A 221 -12.11 -11.16 15.15
N LEU A 222 -12.46 -10.30 14.22
CA LEU A 222 -12.36 -10.56 12.77
C LEU A 222 -12.24 -9.28 11.96
N ASP A 223 -11.81 -9.41 10.71
CA ASP A 223 -11.72 -8.34 9.72
C ASP A 223 -12.79 -8.52 8.65
N ILE A 224 -13.41 -7.41 8.25
CA ILE A 224 -14.38 -7.34 7.16
C ILE A 224 -13.90 -6.34 6.12
N GLY A 225 -14.05 -6.66 4.85
CA GLY A 225 -13.77 -5.74 3.75
C GLY A 225 -14.41 -6.20 2.45
N ASP A 226 -14.41 -5.31 1.46
CA ASP A 226 -14.90 -5.63 0.12
C ASP A 226 -13.73 -5.97 -0.81
N PRO A 227 -13.56 -7.26 -1.21
CA PRO A 227 -12.49 -7.65 -2.13
C PRO A 227 -12.64 -7.08 -3.55
N SER A 228 -13.78 -6.50 -3.89
CA SER A 228 -13.97 -5.84 -5.19
C SER A 228 -13.30 -4.46 -5.23
N ASP A 229 -13.19 -3.78 -4.09
CA ASP A 229 -12.58 -2.45 -3.95
C ASP A 229 -11.12 -2.53 -3.47
N LEU A 230 -10.27 -2.99 -4.40
CA LEU A 230 -8.83 -3.11 -4.19
C LEU A 230 -8.08 -1.89 -4.74
N GLU A 231 -7.10 -1.45 -4.00
CA GLU A 231 -6.03 -0.55 -4.43
C GLU A 231 -4.67 -1.25 -4.33
N VAL A 232 -3.64 -0.68 -4.92
CA VAL A 232 -2.26 -1.17 -4.80
C VAL A 232 -1.42 -0.13 -4.11
N VAL A 233 -0.68 -0.54 -3.10
CA VAL A 233 0.36 0.27 -2.44
C VAL A 233 1.71 -0.18 -2.95
N ILE A 234 2.45 0.76 -3.55
CA ILE A 234 3.74 0.55 -4.19
C ILE A 234 4.79 1.32 -3.40
N GLU A 235 5.86 0.67 -2.98
CA GLU A 235 6.94 1.31 -2.26
C GLU A 235 8.03 1.77 -3.24
N LEU A 236 8.01 3.05 -3.64
CA LEU A 236 8.99 3.64 -4.54
C LEU A 236 10.11 4.37 -3.80
N LEU A 237 11.28 4.49 -4.41
CA LEU A 237 12.30 5.41 -3.94
C LEU A 237 11.74 6.84 -3.92
N SER A 238 12.04 7.62 -2.89
CA SER A 238 11.48 8.96 -2.70
C SER A 238 11.76 9.91 -3.87
N ARG A 239 12.92 9.77 -4.52
CA ARG A 239 13.29 10.55 -5.72
C ARG A 239 12.36 10.25 -6.91
N ASP A 240 11.97 8.97 -7.08
CA ASP A 240 11.13 8.53 -8.19
C ASP A 240 9.66 8.86 -7.89
N GLY A 241 9.25 8.70 -6.63
CA GLY A 241 7.93 9.12 -6.16
C GLY A 241 7.67 10.63 -6.31
N ALA A 242 8.68 11.47 -6.08
CA ALA A 242 8.58 12.92 -6.25
C ALA A 242 8.32 13.37 -7.71
N ALA A 243 8.65 12.53 -8.68
CA ALA A 243 8.40 12.81 -10.10
C ALA A 243 6.97 12.44 -10.53
N LEU A 244 6.20 11.75 -9.69
CA LEU A 244 4.88 11.24 -10.04
C LEU A 244 3.79 12.27 -9.81
N THR A 245 2.77 12.19 -10.66
CA THR A 245 1.53 12.95 -10.52
C THR A 245 0.32 12.01 -10.49
N PRO A 246 -0.78 12.41 -9.84
CA PRO A 246 -2.04 11.66 -9.93
C PRO A 246 -2.43 11.41 -11.40
N GLY A 247 -2.91 10.21 -11.70
CA GLY A 247 -3.24 9.77 -13.05
C GLY A 247 -2.11 9.06 -13.79
N THR A 248 -0.88 9.07 -13.27
CA THR A 248 0.26 8.32 -13.85
C THR A 248 -0.09 6.85 -14.03
N ARG A 249 0.28 6.29 -15.18
CA ARG A 249 0.01 4.89 -15.53
C ARG A 249 0.90 3.93 -14.75
N VAL A 250 0.29 2.84 -14.32
CA VAL A 250 0.96 1.72 -13.65
C VAL A 250 0.51 0.42 -14.29
N GLY A 251 1.45 -0.40 -14.73
CA GLY A 251 1.21 -1.79 -15.11
C GLY A 251 1.47 -2.68 -13.90
N LEU A 252 0.55 -3.59 -13.58
CA LEU A 252 0.72 -4.56 -12.50
C LEU A 252 0.96 -5.93 -13.12
N GLU A 253 2.16 -6.45 -12.91
CA GLU A 253 2.62 -7.74 -13.42
C GLU A 253 2.76 -8.74 -12.26
N GLN A 254 2.98 -10.01 -12.57
CA GLN A 254 3.23 -11.09 -11.60
C GLN A 254 2.16 -11.23 -10.49
N TRP A 255 0.93 -10.80 -10.74
CA TRP A 255 -0.18 -10.89 -9.79
C TRP A 255 -0.85 -12.29 -9.74
N GLY A 256 -0.39 -13.23 -10.58
CA GLY A 256 -0.90 -14.60 -10.69
C GLY A 256 -1.81 -14.86 -11.90
N GLY A 257 -2.20 -13.82 -12.62
CA GLY A 257 -2.96 -13.96 -13.87
C GLY A 257 -2.08 -13.84 -15.12
N PRO A 258 -2.64 -14.19 -16.30
CA PRO A 258 -1.89 -14.29 -17.55
C PRO A 258 -1.56 -12.94 -18.21
N GLN A 259 -2.27 -11.88 -17.88
CA GLN A 259 -2.10 -10.57 -18.47
C GLN A 259 -1.84 -9.51 -17.40
N PRO A 260 -1.01 -8.49 -17.69
CA PRO A 260 -0.82 -7.36 -16.80
C PRO A 260 -2.14 -6.63 -16.54
N LEU A 261 -2.33 -6.14 -15.33
CA LEU A 261 -3.45 -5.26 -15.00
C LEU A 261 -3.04 -3.81 -15.16
N GLU A 262 -4.00 -2.96 -15.48
CA GLU A 262 -3.80 -1.52 -15.54
C GLU A 262 -4.25 -0.87 -14.23
N ALA A 263 -3.42 0.06 -13.73
CA ALA A 263 -3.73 0.89 -12.59
C ALA A 263 -3.29 2.34 -12.87
N ARG A 264 -3.78 3.27 -12.06
CA ARG A 264 -3.37 4.68 -12.09
C ARG A 264 -3.04 5.16 -10.69
N VAL A 265 -1.96 5.92 -10.60
CA VAL A 265 -1.59 6.60 -9.36
C VAL A 265 -2.74 7.53 -8.95
N ARG A 266 -3.23 7.32 -7.73
CA ARG A 266 -4.20 8.20 -7.10
C ARG A 266 -3.53 9.18 -6.16
N LEU A 267 -2.57 8.71 -5.37
CA LEU A 267 -1.92 9.48 -4.34
C LEU A 267 -0.47 9.02 -4.17
N VAL A 268 0.42 9.98 -4.01
CA VAL A 268 1.77 9.75 -3.45
C VAL A 268 1.71 10.22 -2.00
N GLU A 269 1.96 9.34 -1.05
CA GLU A 269 1.94 9.73 0.37
C GLU A 269 3.05 10.77 0.66
N PRO A 270 2.75 11.84 1.39
CA PRO A 270 3.71 12.93 1.60
C PRO A 270 4.84 12.58 2.57
N ALA A 271 4.71 11.46 3.30
CA ALA A 271 5.69 11.03 4.28
C ALA A 271 6.57 9.91 3.71
N ALA A 272 7.88 10.12 3.70
CA ALA A 272 8.86 9.09 3.38
C ALA A 272 9.22 8.28 4.64
N PHE A 273 9.59 7.02 4.43
CA PHE A 273 10.09 6.12 5.47
C PHE A 273 11.40 5.48 5.04
N THR A 274 12.19 5.04 6.01
CA THR A 274 13.45 4.33 5.76
C THR A 274 13.20 2.83 5.73
N LYS A 275 13.66 2.18 4.66
CA LYS A 275 13.66 0.72 4.51
C LYS A 275 15.07 0.23 4.23
N ILE A 276 15.45 -0.87 4.85
CA ILE A 276 16.74 -1.52 4.56
C ILE A 276 16.53 -2.46 3.38
N SER A 277 17.30 -2.24 2.31
CA SER A 277 17.28 -3.10 1.12
C SER A 277 17.89 -4.47 1.40
N ALA A 278 17.68 -5.42 0.49
CA ALA A 278 18.26 -6.76 0.59
C ALA A 278 19.80 -6.77 0.67
N LEU A 279 20.43 -5.69 0.24
CA LEU A 279 21.90 -5.48 0.30
C LEU A 279 22.36 -4.78 1.59
N GLY A 280 21.45 -4.52 2.54
CA GLY A 280 21.78 -3.86 3.80
C GLY A 280 21.94 -2.34 3.70
N VAL A 281 21.51 -1.72 2.60
CA VAL A 281 21.58 -0.26 2.39
C VAL A 281 20.26 0.38 2.80
N GLU A 282 20.32 1.47 3.54
CA GLU A 282 19.15 2.28 3.87
C GLU A 282 18.66 3.06 2.66
N GLU A 283 17.38 2.91 2.35
CA GLU A 283 16.69 3.59 1.25
C GLU A 283 15.54 4.42 1.79
N GLN A 284 15.43 5.66 1.29
CA GLN A 284 14.27 6.50 1.57
C GLN A 284 13.17 6.18 0.54
N ARG A 285 12.05 5.66 1.01
CA ARG A 285 10.93 5.23 0.18
C ARG A 285 9.64 5.99 0.53
N VAL A 286 8.74 6.08 -0.42
CA VAL A 286 7.38 6.63 -0.27
C VAL A 286 6.36 5.62 -0.75
N ASN A 287 5.20 5.60 -0.11
CA ASN A 287 4.08 4.81 -0.58
C ASN A 287 3.36 5.56 -1.70
N VAL A 288 3.16 4.87 -2.80
CA VAL A 288 2.34 5.33 -3.92
C VAL A 288 1.10 4.44 -3.99
N VAL A 289 -0.06 5.05 -3.85
CA VAL A 289 -1.34 4.35 -3.91
C VAL A 289 -1.90 4.48 -5.32
N ALA A 290 -2.19 3.36 -5.94
CA ALA A 290 -2.75 3.29 -7.28
C ALA A 290 -4.10 2.54 -7.29
N ASP A 291 -5.05 3.07 -8.05
CA ASP A 291 -6.36 2.45 -8.28
C ASP A 291 -6.29 1.49 -9.46
N ILE A 292 -6.76 0.26 -9.28
CA ILE A 292 -6.81 -0.74 -10.34
C ILE A 292 -7.99 -0.42 -11.27
N ILE A 293 -7.68 -0.12 -12.53
CA ILE A 293 -8.70 0.23 -13.55
C ILE A 293 -9.27 -1.02 -14.20
N THR A 294 -8.46 -2.08 -14.31
CA THR A 294 -8.87 -3.35 -14.91
C THR A 294 -10.10 -3.91 -14.18
N PRO A 295 -11.19 -4.26 -14.91
CA PRO A 295 -12.43 -4.75 -14.31
C PRO A 295 -12.21 -6.00 -13.44
N LEU A 296 -13.08 -6.18 -12.43
CA LEU A 296 -13.02 -7.32 -11.51
C LEU A 296 -13.10 -8.66 -12.23
N THR A 297 -13.86 -8.74 -13.32
CA THR A 297 -14.01 -9.94 -14.15
C THR A 297 -12.69 -10.45 -14.74
N ALA A 298 -11.71 -9.57 -14.95
CA ALA A 298 -10.38 -9.92 -15.45
C ALA A 298 -9.39 -10.28 -14.31
N ARG A 299 -9.78 -10.07 -13.05
CA ARG A 299 -8.95 -10.32 -11.85
C ARG A 299 -9.72 -11.03 -10.72
N PRO A 300 -10.46 -12.10 -10.98
CA PRO A 300 -11.39 -12.70 -10.00
C PRO A 300 -10.68 -13.32 -8.80
N THR A 301 -9.41 -13.68 -8.93
CA THR A 301 -8.61 -14.34 -7.89
C THR A 301 -7.70 -13.39 -7.12
N LEU A 302 -7.67 -12.11 -7.49
CA LEU A 302 -6.83 -11.12 -6.81
C LEU A 302 -7.48 -10.73 -5.48
N GLY A 303 -6.77 -10.96 -4.39
CA GLY A 303 -7.24 -10.70 -3.02
C GLY A 303 -6.47 -9.58 -2.33
N ASP A 304 -6.73 -9.43 -1.03
CA ASP A 304 -6.02 -8.50 -0.15
C ASP A 304 -4.60 -8.97 0.15
N ASN A 305 -3.65 -8.05 0.26
CA ASN A 305 -2.24 -8.29 0.58
C ASN A 305 -1.51 -9.23 -0.41
N PHE A 306 -1.98 -9.32 -1.67
CA PHE A 306 -1.28 -10.05 -2.71
C PHE A 306 -0.11 -9.21 -3.22
N ARG A 307 1.02 -9.88 -3.42
CA ARG A 307 2.21 -9.27 -4.02
C ARG A 307 2.00 -9.08 -5.51
N VAL A 308 2.41 -7.93 -6.02
CA VAL A 308 2.42 -7.59 -7.44
C VAL A 308 3.73 -6.91 -7.80
N GLU A 309 4.17 -7.00 -9.03
CA GLU A 309 5.25 -6.18 -9.57
C GLU A 309 4.61 -4.98 -10.27
N ALA A 310 4.86 -3.78 -9.77
CA ALA A 310 4.31 -2.54 -10.31
C ALA A 310 5.33 -1.85 -11.20
N ARG A 311 5.01 -1.73 -12.48
CA ARG A 311 5.78 -0.97 -13.47
C ARG A 311 5.19 0.43 -13.61
N VAL A 312 5.79 1.39 -12.93
CA VAL A 312 5.32 2.78 -12.88
C VAL A 312 6.00 3.61 -13.97
N VAL A 313 5.22 4.33 -14.77
CA VAL A 313 5.73 5.23 -15.81
C VAL A 313 6.16 6.54 -15.17
N ILE A 314 7.45 6.74 -14.93
CA ILE A 314 7.95 7.99 -14.33
C ILE A 314 8.08 9.14 -15.32
N TRP A 315 8.14 8.82 -16.61
CA TRP A 315 8.20 9.79 -17.68
C TRP A 315 7.77 9.19 -19.02
N GLU A 316 7.03 9.92 -19.81
CA GLU A 316 6.59 9.55 -21.16
C GLU A 316 6.59 10.79 -22.04
N GLU A 317 7.12 10.68 -23.27
CA GLU A 317 7.07 11.75 -24.27
C GLU A 317 6.80 11.15 -25.66
N THR A 318 5.97 11.85 -26.42
CA THR A 318 5.52 11.45 -27.76
C THR A 318 5.19 12.70 -28.59
N PRO A 319 5.64 12.78 -29.87
CA PRO A 319 6.62 11.91 -30.53
C PRO A 319 8.05 12.34 -30.23
N VAL A 320 8.97 11.38 -30.05
CA VAL A 320 10.41 11.66 -29.94
C VAL A 320 11.18 10.80 -30.93
N LEU A 321 12.27 11.34 -31.50
CA LEU A 321 13.22 10.55 -32.27
C LEU A 321 14.05 9.71 -31.32
N LYS A 322 14.09 8.40 -31.53
CA LYS A 322 14.76 7.45 -30.63
C LYS A 322 15.56 6.40 -31.37
N VAL A 323 16.61 5.93 -30.71
CA VAL A 323 17.48 4.83 -31.17
C VAL A 323 17.72 3.86 -30.02
N PRO A 324 18.03 2.57 -30.28
CA PRO A 324 18.47 1.65 -29.23
C PRO A 324 19.71 2.20 -28.51
N VAL A 325 19.78 2.04 -27.18
CA VAL A 325 20.95 2.46 -26.38
C VAL A 325 22.24 1.84 -26.90
N SER A 326 22.16 0.60 -27.43
CA SER A 326 23.29 -0.13 -28.02
C SER A 326 23.93 0.53 -29.25
N ALA A 327 23.26 1.51 -29.88
CA ALA A 327 23.83 2.28 -30.98
C ALA A 327 24.72 3.45 -30.50
N LEU A 328 24.55 3.89 -29.23
CA LEU A 328 25.22 5.04 -28.69
C LEU A 328 26.55 4.67 -28.03
N PHE A 329 27.59 5.44 -28.32
CA PHE A 329 28.89 5.31 -27.65
C PHE A 329 29.51 6.68 -27.36
N ARG A 330 30.55 6.70 -26.55
CA ARG A 330 31.29 7.92 -26.24
C ARG A 330 32.47 8.11 -27.22
N ASP A 331 32.45 9.22 -27.91
CA ASP A 331 33.57 9.73 -28.66
C ASP A 331 34.16 10.93 -27.93
N GLY A 332 35.22 10.69 -27.16
CA GLY A 332 35.74 11.66 -26.21
C GLY A 332 34.66 12.08 -25.19
N ASN A 333 34.30 13.36 -25.17
CA ASN A 333 33.32 13.91 -24.23
C ASN A 333 31.89 14.03 -24.82
N ARG A 334 31.65 13.51 -26.05
CA ARG A 334 30.37 13.62 -26.76
C ARG A 334 29.74 12.25 -26.98
N TRP A 335 28.42 12.21 -27.12
CA TRP A 335 27.74 11.05 -27.64
C TRP A 335 27.85 11.01 -29.15
N ALA A 336 28.05 9.83 -29.70
CA ALA A 336 28.10 9.59 -31.15
C ALA A 336 27.41 8.28 -31.51
N VAL A 337 27.05 8.16 -32.79
CA VAL A 337 26.54 6.93 -33.41
C VAL A 337 27.25 6.74 -34.73
N TYR A 338 27.33 5.49 -35.21
CA TYR A 338 27.68 5.24 -36.61
C TYR A 338 26.39 5.07 -37.41
N VAL A 339 26.26 5.87 -38.49
CA VAL A 339 25.17 5.80 -39.45
C VAL A 339 25.67 5.11 -40.70
N VAL A 340 24.89 4.18 -41.26
CA VAL A 340 25.21 3.55 -42.57
C VAL A 340 24.85 4.51 -43.66
N ARG A 341 25.87 5.05 -44.38
CA ARG A 341 25.71 5.91 -45.57
C ARG A 341 26.44 5.30 -46.75
N HIS A 342 25.72 4.96 -47.79
CA HIS A 342 26.28 4.34 -49.02
C HIS A 342 27.15 3.10 -48.75
N GLY A 343 26.72 2.23 -47.78
CA GLY A 343 27.43 1.01 -47.39
C GLY A 343 28.73 1.27 -46.58
N ARG A 344 28.86 2.44 -45.97
CA ARG A 344 29.99 2.83 -45.13
C ARG A 344 29.50 3.36 -43.79
N ALA A 345 30.27 3.14 -42.75
CA ALA A 345 30.03 3.69 -41.39
C ALA A 345 30.45 5.17 -41.39
N ALA A 346 29.51 6.07 -41.16
CA ALA A 346 29.77 7.50 -40.95
C ALA A 346 29.58 7.84 -39.46
N LEU A 347 30.62 8.42 -38.86
CA LEU A 347 30.55 8.89 -37.46
C LEU A 347 29.70 10.16 -37.40
N VAL A 348 28.64 10.14 -36.61
CA VAL A 348 27.73 11.26 -36.40
C VAL A 348 27.65 11.61 -34.92
N PRO A 349 28.15 12.78 -34.52
CA PRO A 349 27.94 13.26 -33.17
C PRO A 349 26.48 13.58 -32.96
N VAL A 350 25.96 13.16 -31.82
CA VAL A 350 24.54 13.32 -31.47
C VAL A 350 24.37 13.97 -30.08
N GLN A 351 23.25 14.65 -29.93
CA GLN A 351 22.80 15.12 -28.64
C GLN A 351 21.77 14.15 -28.10
N ALA A 352 22.18 13.30 -27.13
CA ALA A 352 21.30 12.36 -26.46
C ALA A 352 20.47 13.07 -25.39
N GLY A 353 19.16 12.76 -25.36
CA GLY A 353 18.22 13.20 -24.34
C GLY A 353 18.00 12.13 -23.26
N ARG A 354 16.74 11.91 -22.88
CA ARG A 354 16.37 10.91 -21.88
C ARG A 354 16.48 9.49 -22.42
N SER A 355 16.73 8.54 -21.54
CA SER A 355 16.85 7.12 -21.87
C SER A 355 15.87 6.30 -21.03
N SER A 356 15.29 5.28 -21.67
CA SER A 356 14.48 4.25 -20.99
C SER A 356 15.32 3.06 -20.46
N GLY A 357 16.64 3.06 -20.73
CA GLY A 357 17.50 1.90 -20.50
C GLY A 357 17.60 0.96 -21.72
N ILE A 358 16.59 0.95 -22.60
CA ILE A 358 16.57 0.17 -23.87
C ILE A 358 16.74 1.10 -25.07
N GLU A 359 16.04 2.21 -25.07
CA GLU A 359 16.07 3.23 -26.12
C GLU A 359 16.45 4.60 -25.55
N THR A 360 17.06 5.44 -26.36
CA THR A 360 17.44 6.81 -25.97
C THR A 360 16.90 7.81 -26.98
N GLN A 361 16.37 8.91 -26.46
CA GLN A 361 15.94 10.07 -27.23
C GLN A 361 17.14 10.76 -27.87
N ILE A 362 16.99 11.16 -29.14
CA ILE A 362 17.97 11.97 -29.84
C ILE A 362 17.37 13.36 -30.09
N LEU A 363 17.99 14.36 -29.48
CA LEU A 363 17.56 15.75 -29.60
C LEU A 363 18.09 16.42 -30.85
N ALA A 364 19.30 16.01 -31.32
CA ALA A 364 19.94 16.52 -32.51
C ALA A 364 20.98 15.53 -33.05
N GLY A 365 21.28 15.60 -34.37
CA GLY A 365 22.32 14.84 -35.04
C GLY A 365 21.83 13.71 -35.93
N LEU A 366 20.58 13.24 -35.75
CA LEU A 366 19.97 12.21 -36.59
C LEU A 366 18.63 12.66 -37.18
N ASN A 367 18.22 12.02 -38.26
CA ASN A 367 16.89 12.14 -38.85
C ASN A 367 16.13 10.81 -38.71
N ALA A 368 14.80 10.88 -38.71
CA ALA A 368 13.98 9.68 -38.78
C ALA A 368 14.28 8.90 -40.04
N GLY A 369 14.49 7.58 -39.91
CA GLY A 369 14.88 6.69 -40.99
C GLY A 369 16.39 6.46 -41.12
N ASP A 370 17.25 7.23 -40.45
CA ASP A 370 18.69 6.97 -40.44
C ASP A 370 18.95 5.56 -39.87
N GLU A 371 19.80 4.79 -40.61
CA GLU A 371 20.18 3.43 -40.20
C GLU A 371 21.43 3.50 -39.32
N VAL A 372 21.28 3.18 -38.05
CA VAL A 372 22.36 3.24 -37.04
C VAL A 372 22.93 1.84 -36.77
N ILE A 373 24.25 1.77 -36.58
CA ILE A 373 24.97 0.53 -36.25
C ILE A 373 24.80 0.26 -34.75
N LEU A 374 24.40 -0.98 -34.39
CA LEU A 374 24.31 -1.46 -33.03
C LEU A 374 25.65 -2.03 -32.58
N TYR A 375 25.95 -1.89 -31.30
CA TYR A 375 27.17 -2.42 -30.65
C TYR A 375 28.45 -2.06 -31.44
N PRO A 376 28.70 -0.76 -31.76
CA PRO A 376 29.88 -0.36 -32.49
C PRO A 376 31.13 -0.59 -31.61
N GLY A 377 31.72 -1.79 -31.74
CA GLY A 377 32.97 -2.12 -31.03
C GLY A 377 34.17 -1.44 -31.72
N ASP A 378 35.38 -1.65 -31.14
CA ASP A 378 36.65 -1.10 -31.66
C ASP A 378 36.99 -1.47 -33.11
N ARG A 379 36.21 -2.40 -33.69
CA ARG A 379 36.39 -2.85 -35.09
C ARG A 379 35.75 -1.94 -36.12
N ILE A 380 34.92 -0.99 -35.72
CA ILE A 380 34.23 -0.07 -36.61
C ILE A 380 34.96 1.27 -36.57
N THR A 381 35.46 1.66 -37.72
CA THR A 381 36.13 2.97 -37.89
C THR A 381 35.37 3.83 -38.89
N GLU A 382 35.58 5.13 -38.85
CA GLU A 382 34.98 6.06 -39.80
C GLU A 382 35.31 5.68 -41.25
N ASN A 383 34.32 5.76 -42.13
CA ASN A 383 34.40 5.45 -43.57
C ASN A 383 34.68 3.97 -43.93
N GLN A 384 34.63 3.06 -42.92
CA GLN A 384 34.76 1.62 -43.15
C GLN A 384 33.57 1.06 -43.92
N ARG A 385 33.84 0.12 -44.85
CA ARG A 385 32.78 -0.61 -45.57
C ARG A 385 32.08 -1.55 -44.62
N VAL A 386 30.76 -1.45 -44.55
CA VAL A 386 29.90 -2.28 -43.69
C VAL A 386 28.81 -2.96 -44.50
N HIS A 387 28.40 -4.14 -44.05
CA HIS A 387 27.27 -4.86 -44.59
C HIS A 387 26.18 -4.96 -43.53
N PRO A 388 25.09 -4.18 -43.64
CA PRO A 388 24.03 -4.19 -42.62
C PRO A 388 23.26 -5.49 -42.66
N VAL A 389 23.02 -6.06 -41.47
CA VAL A 389 22.09 -7.16 -41.24
C VAL A 389 21.01 -6.64 -40.30
N LYS A 390 19.76 -6.70 -40.74
CA LYS A 390 18.61 -6.32 -39.94
C LYS A 390 18.31 -7.44 -38.93
N ILE A 391 18.08 -7.07 -37.68
CA ILE A 391 17.54 -7.96 -36.65
C ILE A 391 16.00 -7.93 -36.72
#